data_d22fc3551f2c0e311d74d8dcf117d2e3
#
_entry.id   d22fc3551f2c0e311d74d8dcf117d2e3
#
_cell.length_a   1.000
_cell.length_b   1.000
_cell.length_c   1.000
_cell.angle_alpha   90.00
_cell.angle_beta   90.00
_cell.angle_gamma   90.00
#
_symmetry.space_group_name_H-M   'P 1'
#
loop_
_entity.id
_entity.type
_entity.pdbx_description
1 polymer ?
#
loop_
_entity_poly.entity_id
_entity_poly.type
_entity_poly.pdbx_seq_one_letter_code
_entity_poly.pdbx_strand_id
1 'polypeptide(L)'
;MVNQSLDQYLSIDGVLKAVEIEKEWFPEIKADIFLSHSHKDEKQIIALAGFLFSELGLRAFVDSCVWGYADKLLKEIDDKYCAFERNWDGTVELYDYQKRNQSTTHVHMILNGALMKMMDRTECLIFVDTPNSLQTKDISM
;
A
#
# COMPACT_ATOMS: atom_id res chain seq x y z
N MET A 1 7.10 6.84 14.95
CA MET A 1 6.03 7.00 13.94
C MET A 1 5.18 8.17 14.39
N VAL A 2 5.15 9.23 13.64
CA VAL A 2 4.37 10.43 13.95
C VAL A 2 2.91 10.07 13.71
N ASN A 3 2.09 10.15 14.75
CA ASN A 3 0.65 9.98 14.67
C ASN A 3 0.09 11.28 14.05
N GLN A 4 0.27 11.42 12.74
CA GLN A 4 -0.17 12.63 12.03
C GLN A 4 -1.64 12.46 11.69
N SER A 5 -2.45 13.40 12.15
CA SER A 5 -3.89 13.41 11.85
C SER A 5 -4.11 13.63 10.34
N LEU A 6 -5.05 12.90 9.74
CA LEU A 6 -5.46 13.10 8.34
C LEU A 6 -5.90 14.54 8.03
N ASP A 7 -6.18 15.34 9.05
CA ASP A 7 -6.60 16.74 8.90
C ASP A 7 -5.54 17.61 8.20
N GLN A 8 -4.26 17.26 8.32
CA GLN A 8 -3.16 17.98 7.65
C GLN A 8 -3.24 17.89 6.12
N TYR A 9 -3.90 16.84 5.58
CA TYR A 9 -4.05 16.65 4.13
C TYR A 9 -5.34 17.27 3.57
N LEU A 10 -6.19 17.86 4.42
CA LEU A 10 -7.39 18.52 3.96
C LEU A 10 -7.04 19.86 3.28
N SER A 11 -7.60 20.06 2.08
CA SER A 11 -7.63 21.37 1.45
C SER A 11 -8.67 22.26 2.12
N ILE A 12 -8.67 23.55 1.78
CA ILE A 12 -9.67 24.53 2.26
C ILE A 12 -11.10 24.07 1.94
N ASP A 13 -11.28 23.32 0.85
CA ASP A 13 -12.57 22.78 0.41
C ASP A 13 -12.92 21.41 1.05
N GLY A 14 -12.14 20.93 2.02
CA GLY A 14 -12.37 19.66 2.71
C GLY A 14 -12.02 18.42 1.89
N VAL A 15 -11.24 18.56 0.79
CA VAL A 15 -10.79 17.45 -0.05
C VAL A 15 -9.41 17.00 0.39
N LEU A 16 -9.22 15.68 0.50
CA LEU A 16 -7.90 15.10 0.83
C LEU A 16 -6.92 15.26 -0.35
N LYS A 17 -5.73 15.75 -0.07
CA LYS A 17 -4.69 15.95 -1.07
C LYS A 17 -3.93 14.64 -1.31
N ALA A 18 -4.32 13.91 -2.34
CA ALA A 18 -3.76 12.60 -2.68
C ALA A 18 -2.22 12.61 -2.86
N VAL A 19 -1.67 13.65 -3.45
CA VAL A 19 -0.21 13.78 -3.66
C VAL A 19 0.56 13.92 -2.35
N GLU A 20 0.00 14.61 -1.36
CA GLU A 20 0.63 14.76 -0.05
C GLU A 20 0.55 13.44 0.73
N ILE A 21 -0.60 12.76 0.69
CA ILE A 21 -0.78 11.43 1.26
C ILE A 21 0.21 10.44 0.62
N GLU A 22 0.32 10.43 -0.70
CA GLU A 22 1.26 9.54 -1.40
C GLU A 22 2.70 9.74 -0.92
N LYS A 23 3.17 10.96 -0.85
CA LYS A 23 4.55 11.27 -0.43
C LYS A 23 4.86 10.83 0.99
N GLU A 24 3.90 10.90 1.88
CA GLU A 24 4.13 10.62 3.30
C GLU A 24 3.88 9.16 3.65
N TRP A 25 2.85 8.55 3.09
CA TRP A 25 2.49 7.16 3.34
C TRP A 25 3.27 6.16 2.49
N PHE A 26 3.67 6.59 1.29
CA PHE A 26 4.43 5.78 0.33
C PHE A 26 5.69 6.52 -0.12
N PRO A 27 6.63 6.80 0.81
CA PRO A 27 7.83 7.56 0.46
C PRO A 27 8.66 6.79 -0.57
N GLU A 28 9.25 7.54 -1.49
CA GLU A 28 10.14 7.00 -2.49
C GLU A 28 11.40 6.43 -1.83
N ILE A 29 11.69 5.18 -2.13
CA ILE A 29 12.85 4.46 -1.63
C ILE A 29 13.83 4.27 -2.79
N LYS A 30 15.11 4.53 -2.57
CA LYS A 30 16.13 4.24 -3.58
C LYS A 30 16.39 2.73 -3.60
N ALA A 31 15.99 2.09 -4.68
CA ALA A 31 16.19 0.67 -4.94
C ALA A 31 16.69 0.44 -6.36
N ASP A 32 17.43 -0.65 -6.55
CA ASP A 32 17.98 -1.07 -7.83
C ASP A 32 17.04 -2.08 -8.52
N ILE A 33 16.32 -2.86 -7.72
CA ILE A 33 15.43 -3.93 -8.18
C ILE A 33 14.06 -3.76 -7.54
N PHE A 34 13.00 -3.97 -8.33
CA PHE A 34 11.63 -4.11 -7.85
C PHE A 34 11.26 -5.59 -7.83
N LEU A 35 10.92 -6.14 -6.66
CA LEU A 35 10.46 -7.52 -6.47
C LEU A 35 8.95 -7.55 -6.33
N SER A 36 8.27 -8.08 -7.33
CA SER A 36 6.83 -8.35 -7.31
C SER A 36 6.57 -9.83 -7.03
N HIS A 37 5.63 -10.14 -6.14
CA HIS A 37 5.37 -11.50 -5.68
C HIS A 37 4.00 -11.66 -5.04
N SER A 38 3.63 -12.91 -4.76
CA SER A 38 2.45 -13.20 -3.92
C SER A 38 2.74 -12.89 -2.44
N HIS A 39 1.80 -12.26 -1.74
CA HIS A 39 1.90 -11.99 -0.29
C HIS A 39 2.20 -13.24 0.54
N LYS A 40 1.79 -14.42 0.08
CA LYS A 40 2.06 -15.70 0.75
C LYS A 40 3.55 -16.05 0.76
N ASP A 41 4.33 -15.48 -0.15
CA ASP A 41 5.76 -15.75 -0.32
C ASP A 41 6.65 -14.65 0.29
N GLU A 42 6.08 -13.71 1.02
CA GLU A 42 6.78 -12.54 1.57
C GLU A 42 8.08 -12.89 2.31
N LYS A 43 8.08 -13.95 3.13
CA LYS A 43 9.28 -14.37 3.87
C LYS A 43 10.41 -14.80 2.96
N GLN A 44 10.10 -15.55 1.89
CA GLN A 44 11.07 -16.01 0.91
C GLN A 44 11.61 -14.84 0.09
N ILE A 45 10.75 -13.88 -0.22
CA ILE A 45 11.13 -12.69 -0.98
C ILE A 45 12.00 -11.74 -0.15
N ILE A 46 11.73 -11.58 1.13
CA ILE A 46 12.59 -10.82 2.04
C ILE A 46 13.97 -11.49 2.14
N ALA A 47 14.02 -12.82 2.21
CA ALA A 47 15.29 -13.56 2.20
C ALA A 47 16.05 -13.37 0.88
N LEU A 48 15.35 -13.38 -0.27
CA LEU A 48 15.93 -13.08 -1.58
C LEU A 48 16.48 -11.65 -1.64
N ALA A 49 15.73 -10.67 -1.14
CA ALA A 49 16.19 -9.29 -1.06
C ALA A 49 17.46 -9.15 -0.22
N GLY A 50 17.50 -9.85 0.92
CA GLY A 50 18.71 -9.93 1.77
C GLY A 50 19.91 -10.54 1.04
N PHE A 51 19.70 -11.62 0.29
CA PHE A 51 20.74 -12.25 -0.52
C PHE A 51 21.24 -11.30 -1.62
N LEU A 52 20.36 -10.66 -2.36
CA LEU A 52 20.74 -9.69 -3.40
C LEU A 52 21.58 -8.55 -2.83
N PHE A 53 21.27 -8.11 -1.63
CA PHE A 53 22.05 -7.06 -0.97
C PHE A 53 23.40 -7.57 -0.48
N SER A 54 23.46 -8.73 0.20
CA SER A 54 24.70 -9.25 0.79
C SER A 54 25.72 -9.69 -0.26
N GLU A 55 25.26 -10.36 -1.33
CA GLU A 55 26.15 -10.95 -2.33
C GLU A 55 26.45 -10.01 -3.50
N LEU A 56 25.48 -9.15 -3.88
CA LEU A 56 25.59 -8.32 -5.06
C LEU A 56 25.57 -6.81 -4.76
N GLY A 57 25.32 -6.41 -3.52
CA GLY A 57 25.19 -5.02 -3.13
C GLY A 57 23.94 -4.32 -3.70
N LEU A 58 22.99 -5.11 -4.25
CA LEU A 58 21.78 -4.61 -4.90
C LEU A 58 20.64 -4.43 -3.88
N ARG A 59 20.06 -3.27 -3.86
CA ARG A 59 18.90 -2.96 -3.01
C ARG A 59 17.62 -3.34 -3.72
N ALA A 60 16.83 -4.20 -3.11
CA ALA A 60 15.54 -4.59 -3.63
C ALA A 60 14.40 -3.88 -2.89
N PHE A 61 13.45 -3.35 -3.66
CA PHE A 61 12.16 -2.92 -3.16
C PHE A 61 11.19 -4.11 -3.19
N VAL A 62 10.56 -4.39 -2.06
CA VAL A 62 9.60 -5.50 -1.91
C VAL A 62 8.21 -4.92 -1.79
N ASP A 63 7.35 -5.16 -2.76
CA ASP A 63 6.04 -4.51 -2.87
C ASP A 63 5.09 -4.84 -1.70
N SER A 64 5.15 -6.06 -1.14
CA SER A 64 4.33 -6.43 0.02
C SER A 64 4.57 -5.53 1.24
N CYS A 65 5.76 -4.94 1.38
CA CYS A 65 6.07 -4.06 2.49
C CYS A 65 5.25 -2.77 2.49
N VAL A 66 4.73 -2.32 1.35
CA VAL A 66 3.90 -1.11 1.25
C VAL A 66 2.41 -1.37 1.38
N TRP A 67 1.94 -2.60 1.12
CA TRP A 67 0.53 -2.96 1.27
C TRP A 67 0.03 -2.77 2.70
N GLY A 68 0.85 -3.09 3.70
CA GLY A 68 0.51 -2.86 5.10
C GLY A 68 0.30 -1.37 5.45
N TYR A 69 0.97 -0.47 4.74
CA TYR A 69 0.74 0.97 4.88
C TYR A 69 -0.58 1.39 4.22
N ALA A 70 -0.92 0.82 3.06
CA ALA A 70 -2.19 1.08 2.40
C ALA A 70 -3.38 0.63 3.28
N ASP A 71 -3.30 -0.53 3.89
CA ASP A 71 -4.33 -1.04 4.81
C ASP A 71 -4.50 -0.13 6.04
N LYS A 72 -3.41 0.36 6.60
CA LYS A 72 -3.46 1.31 7.72
C LYS A 72 -4.09 2.64 7.31
N LEU A 73 -3.67 3.19 6.18
CA LEU A 73 -4.23 4.43 5.64
C LEU A 73 -5.73 4.28 5.38
N LEU A 74 -6.13 3.16 4.75
CA LEU A 74 -7.53 2.86 4.48
C LEU A 74 -8.34 2.81 5.77
N LYS A 75 -7.82 2.13 6.79
CA LYS A 75 -8.48 2.06 8.10
C LYS A 75 -8.65 3.45 8.73
N GLU A 76 -7.63 4.30 8.70
CA GLU A 76 -7.71 5.66 9.25
C GLU A 76 -8.75 6.52 8.52
N ILE A 77 -8.81 6.40 7.19
CA ILE A 77 -9.81 7.11 6.38
C ILE A 77 -11.21 6.58 6.68
N ASP A 78 -11.39 5.26 6.72
CA ASP A 78 -12.69 4.64 6.99
C ASP A 78 -13.19 5.00 8.40
N ASP A 79 -12.35 4.92 9.41
CA ASP A 79 -12.70 5.25 10.80
C ASP A 79 -13.10 6.73 10.95
N LYS A 80 -12.51 7.61 10.17
CA LYS A 80 -12.77 9.05 10.25
C LYS A 80 -13.95 9.52 9.42
N TYR A 81 -14.08 9.03 8.18
CA TYR A 81 -15.01 9.55 7.19
C TYR A 81 -16.13 8.58 6.81
N CYS A 82 -15.98 7.29 7.05
CA CYS A 82 -16.96 6.27 6.67
C CYS A 82 -17.72 5.69 7.87
N ALA A 83 -17.39 6.10 9.10
CA ALA A 83 -18.08 5.64 10.29
C ALA A 83 -19.55 6.07 10.28
N PHE A 84 -20.47 5.12 10.40
CA PHE A 84 -21.91 5.33 10.51
C PHE A 84 -22.36 5.28 11.96
N GLU A 85 -21.90 4.30 12.72
CA GLU A 85 -22.17 4.17 14.16
C GLU A 85 -20.87 3.94 14.92
N ARG A 86 -20.80 4.49 16.14
CA ARG A 86 -19.68 4.32 17.06
C ARG A 86 -20.16 3.80 18.40
N ASN A 87 -19.35 2.92 18.98
CA ASN A 87 -19.54 2.45 20.35
C ASN A 87 -19.26 3.58 21.36
N TRP A 88 -19.66 3.33 22.60
CA TRP A 88 -19.43 4.25 23.72
C TRP A 88 -17.95 4.54 24.00
N ASP A 89 -17.05 3.61 23.62
CA ASP A 89 -15.59 3.74 23.73
C ASP A 89 -14.95 4.46 22.55
N GLY A 90 -15.76 4.89 21.55
CA GLY A 90 -15.31 5.60 20.36
C GLY A 90 -14.89 4.68 19.19
N THR A 91 -14.88 3.36 19.39
CA THR A 91 -14.63 2.42 18.29
C THR A 91 -15.78 2.44 17.29
N VAL A 92 -15.47 2.21 15.99
CA VAL A 92 -16.49 2.20 14.93
C VAL A 92 -17.18 0.84 14.92
N GLU A 93 -18.51 0.85 15.01
CA GLU A 93 -19.34 -0.35 14.95
C GLU A 93 -19.81 -0.66 13.54
N LEU A 94 -20.26 0.38 12.82
CA LEU A 94 -20.76 0.25 11.46
C LEU A 94 -20.16 1.30 10.54
N TYR A 95 -19.86 0.89 9.30
CA TYR A 95 -19.35 1.75 8.23
C TYR A 95 -20.39 1.96 7.13
N ASP A 96 -20.40 3.16 6.55
CA ASP A 96 -21.12 3.44 5.31
C ASP A 96 -20.46 2.70 4.14
N TYR A 97 -21.17 1.77 3.54
CA TYR A 97 -20.66 0.90 2.48
C TYR A 97 -20.22 1.67 1.23
N GLN A 98 -20.98 2.69 0.82
CA GLN A 98 -20.65 3.46 -0.38
C GLN A 98 -19.40 4.32 -0.17
N LYS A 99 -19.30 4.99 0.97
CA LYS A 99 -18.12 5.78 1.31
C LYS A 99 -16.88 4.90 1.43
N ARG A 100 -17.03 3.72 2.04
CA ARG A 100 -15.93 2.76 2.21
C ARG A 100 -15.45 2.21 0.87
N ASN A 101 -16.33 1.94 -0.09
CA ASN A 101 -15.93 1.55 -1.43
C ASN A 101 -15.17 2.67 -2.16
N GLN A 102 -15.59 3.92 -1.98
CA GLN A 102 -14.89 5.07 -2.57
C GLN A 102 -13.51 5.26 -1.93
N SER A 103 -13.40 5.21 -0.61
CA SER A 103 -12.10 5.33 0.08
C SER A 103 -11.14 4.22 -0.33
N THR A 104 -11.62 2.97 -0.43
CA THR A 104 -10.84 1.83 -0.90
C THR A 104 -10.31 2.08 -2.31
N THR A 105 -11.15 2.52 -3.23
CA THR A 105 -10.75 2.83 -4.60
C THR A 105 -9.68 3.92 -4.63
N HIS A 106 -9.87 5.01 -3.89
CA HIS A 106 -8.92 6.12 -3.86
C HIS A 106 -7.57 5.72 -3.25
N VAL A 107 -7.56 4.98 -2.13
CA VAL A 107 -6.32 4.50 -1.52
C VAL A 107 -5.56 3.55 -2.46
N HIS A 108 -6.26 2.66 -3.15
CA HIS A 108 -5.64 1.78 -4.14
C HIS A 108 -5.10 2.54 -5.35
N MET A 109 -5.76 3.62 -5.79
CA MET A 109 -5.22 4.49 -6.85
C MET A 109 -3.93 5.18 -6.41
N ILE A 110 -3.87 5.69 -5.19
CA ILE A 110 -2.67 6.31 -4.61
C ILE A 110 -1.53 5.27 -4.52
N LEU A 111 -1.83 4.09 -3.99
CA LEU A 111 -0.86 3.00 -3.90
C LEU A 111 -0.32 2.59 -5.27
N ASN A 112 -1.21 2.39 -6.25
CA ASN A 112 -0.81 2.04 -7.61
C ASN A 112 0.09 3.11 -8.23
N GLY A 113 -0.22 4.38 -8.03
CA GLY A 113 0.62 5.50 -8.47
C GLY A 113 2.02 5.46 -7.84
N ALA A 114 2.09 5.20 -6.54
CA ALA A 114 3.36 5.06 -5.83
C ALA A 114 4.18 3.87 -6.32
N LEU A 115 3.55 2.70 -6.51
CA LEU A 115 4.21 1.50 -7.03
C LEU A 115 4.72 1.70 -8.47
N MET A 116 3.94 2.35 -9.34
CA MET A 116 4.37 2.66 -10.71
C MET A 116 5.61 3.57 -10.71
N LYS A 117 5.64 4.59 -9.86
CA LYS A 117 6.81 5.46 -9.72
C LYS A 117 8.04 4.70 -9.20
N MET A 118 7.84 3.76 -8.28
CA MET A 118 8.94 2.91 -7.80
C MET A 118 9.46 1.99 -8.91
N MET A 119 8.58 1.37 -9.70
CA MET A 119 8.98 0.54 -10.86
C MET A 119 9.77 1.35 -11.90
N ASP A 120 9.32 2.56 -12.21
CA ASP A 120 9.97 3.44 -13.19
C ASP A 120 11.40 3.87 -12.78
N ARG A 121 11.67 3.86 -11.48
CA ARG A 121 12.98 4.26 -10.91
C ARG A 121 13.95 3.13 -10.66
N THR A 122 13.49 1.89 -10.75
CA THR A 122 14.35 0.72 -10.59
C THR A 122 14.91 0.28 -11.93
N GLU A 123 16.13 -0.27 -11.91
CA GLU A 123 16.81 -0.75 -13.11
C GLU A 123 16.24 -2.09 -13.60
N CYS A 124 15.63 -2.87 -12.69
CA CYS A 124 15.13 -4.20 -12.97
C CYS A 124 13.83 -4.47 -12.21
N LEU A 125 12.87 -5.06 -12.92
CA LEU A 125 11.66 -5.63 -12.34
C LEU A 125 11.77 -7.15 -12.38
N ILE A 126 11.66 -7.79 -11.22
CA ILE A 126 11.60 -9.24 -11.09
C ILE A 126 10.22 -9.62 -10.59
N PHE A 127 9.49 -10.34 -11.41
CA PHE A 127 8.25 -10.99 -11.01
C PHE A 127 8.53 -12.42 -10.58
N VAL A 128 8.31 -12.71 -9.29
CA VAL A 128 8.54 -14.04 -8.74
C VAL A 128 7.26 -14.86 -8.85
N ASP A 129 7.23 -15.73 -9.84
CA ASP A 129 6.12 -16.65 -10.08
C ASP A 129 6.27 -17.92 -9.26
N THR A 130 5.27 -18.22 -8.44
CA THR A 130 5.20 -19.39 -7.57
C THR A 130 3.81 -20.02 -7.65
N PRO A 131 3.59 -21.22 -7.09
CA PRO A 131 2.24 -21.79 -6.96
C PRO A 131 1.25 -20.91 -6.17
N ASN A 132 1.74 -19.92 -5.42
CA ASN A 132 0.93 -18.95 -4.68
C ASN A 132 0.58 -17.70 -5.51
N SER A 133 1.20 -17.54 -6.67
CA SER A 133 0.90 -16.44 -7.59
C SER A 133 -0.48 -16.61 -8.22
N LEU A 134 -1.06 -15.52 -8.71
CA LEU A 134 -2.36 -15.54 -9.40
C LEU A 134 -2.26 -16.40 -10.66
N GLN A 135 -3.04 -17.47 -10.71
CA GLN A 135 -3.07 -18.36 -11.87
C GLN A 135 -4.28 -18.06 -12.76
N THR A 136 -4.15 -18.35 -14.06
CA THR A 136 -5.23 -18.11 -15.04
C THR A 136 -6.55 -18.80 -14.68
N LYS A 137 -6.49 -19.97 -14.01
CA LYS A 137 -7.67 -20.64 -13.49
C LYS A 137 -8.42 -19.87 -12.41
N ASP A 138 -7.72 -18.97 -11.72
CA ASP A 138 -8.30 -18.15 -10.65
C ASP A 138 -8.95 -16.87 -11.19
N ILE A 139 -8.73 -16.59 -12.50
CA ILE A 139 -9.28 -15.42 -13.22
C ILE A 139 -10.51 -15.79 -14.05
N SER A 140 -10.73 -17.09 -14.33
CA SER A 140 -11.92 -17.55 -15.05
C SER A 140 -13.17 -17.35 -14.20
N MET A 141 -13.88 -16.30 -14.54
CA MET A 141 -15.26 -16.09 -14.04
C MET A 141 -16.23 -17.09 -14.67
#